data_f00f9a811b3f6ddb9a402b93e628c08e
#
_entry.id   f00f9a811b3f6ddb9a402b93e628c08e
#
_cell.length_a   1.000
_cell.length_b   1.000
_cell.length_c   1.000
_cell.angle_alpha   90.00
_cell.angle_beta   90.00
_cell.angle_gamma   90.00
#
_symmetry.space_group_name_H-M   'P 1'
#
loop_
_entity.id
_entity.type
_entity.pdbx_description
1 polymer ?
#
loop_
_entity_poly.entity_id
_entity_poly.type
_entity_poly.pdbx_seq_one_letter_code
_entity_poly.pdbx_strand_id
1 'polypeptide(L)'
;ILYEELQNALAGAIRAREGGQDVAANSQMARAKSILAALEAGLDFDRGGTLATTLCGIYRAMQRQLANTPNDVEKLNEVRSGVANLAESWRALVA
;
A
#
# COMPACT_ATOMS: atom_id res chain seq x y z
N ILE A 1 -6.93 -2.51 10.04
CA ILE A 1 -6.20 -3.78 10.04
C ILE A 1 -5.44 -3.98 8.73
N LEU A 2 -6.10 -3.86 7.59
CA LEU A 2 -5.43 -4.02 6.30
C LEU A 2 -4.36 -2.95 6.06
N TYR A 3 -4.59 -1.73 6.51
CA TYR A 3 -3.57 -0.68 6.40
C TYR A 3 -2.34 -1.00 7.24
N GLU A 4 -2.52 -1.56 8.42
CA GLU A 4 -1.39 -1.98 9.26
C GLU A 4 -0.60 -3.11 8.61
N GLU A 5 -1.30 -4.09 8.07
CA GLU A 5 -0.65 -5.20 7.36
C GLU A 5 0.08 -4.73 6.11
N LEU A 6 -0.50 -3.77 5.38
CA LEU A 6 0.15 -3.17 4.22
C LEU A 6 1.41 -2.42 4.63
N GLN A 7 1.36 -1.62 5.70
CA GLN A 7 2.52 -0.91 6.22
C GLN A 7 3.62 -1.89 6.64
N ASN A 8 3.24 -2.98 7.31
CA ASN A 8 4.20 -3.99 7.74
C ASN A 8 4.86 -4.70 6.56
N ALA A 9 4.09 -5.02 5.52
CA ALA A 9 4.63 -5.64 4.31
C ALA A 9 5.61 -4.71 3.60
N LEU A 10 5.26 -3.43 3.45
CA LEU A 10 6.13 -2.45 2.82
C LEU A 10 7.39 -2.21 3.64
N ALA A 11 7.27 -2.09 4.95
CA ALA A 11 8.43 -1.94 5.82
C ALA A 11 9.36 -3.17 5.73
N GLY A 12 8.78 -4.36 5.69
CA GLY A 12 9.53 -5.61 5.53
C GLY A 12 10.25 -5.67 4.19
N ALA A 13 9.59 -5.24 3.12
CA ALA A 13 10.20 -5.18 1.79
C ALA A 13 11.39 -4.22 1.76
N ILE A 14 11.22 -3.04 2.36
CA ILE A 14 12.28 -2.04 2.42
C ILE A 14 13.50 -2.59 3.18
N ARG A 15 13.28 -3.16 4.36
CA ARG A 15 14.37 -3.75 5.15
C ARG A 15 15.09 -4.85 4.39
N ALA A 16 14.34 -5.71 3.70
CA ALA A 16 14.92 -6.79 2.92
C ALA A 16 15.73 -6.28 1.74
N ARG A 17 15.24 -5.25 1.04
CA ARG A 17 15.99 -4.62 -0.06
C ARG A 17 17.29 -4.00 0.44
N GLU A 18 17.24 -3.28 1.55
CA GLU A 18 18.42 -2.66 2.14
C GLU A 18 19.44 -3.69 2.59
N GLY A 19 18.98 -4.86 3.03
CA GLY A 19 19.86 -5.96 3.42
C GLY A 19 20.26 -6.89 2.29
N GLY A 20 19.87 -6.61 1.05
CA GLY A 20 20.21 -7.44 -0.09
C GLY A 20 19.47 -8.78 -0.15
N GLN A 21 18.37 -8.91 0.58
CA GLN A 21 17.58 -10.15 0.66
C GLN A 21 16.44 -10.13 -0.36
N ASP A 22 16.75 -10.37 -1.62
CA ASP A 22 15.81 -10.21 -2.71
C ASP A 22 14.59 -11.13 -2.63
N VAL A 23 14.77 -12.39 -2.22
CA VAL A 23 13.66 -13.33 -2.11
C VAL A 23 12.68 -12.87 -1.04
N ALA A 24 13.18 -12.46 0.12
CA ALA A 24 12.34 -11.95 1.21
C ALA A 24 11.63 -10.67 0.79
N ALA A 25 12.32 -9.77 0.09
CA ALA A 25 11.75 -8.52 -0.42
C ALA A 25 10.62 -8.81 -1.41
N ASN A 26 10.82 -9.72 -2.34
CA ASN A 26 9.81 -10.08 -3.34
C ASN A 26 8.56 -10.68 -2.69
N SER A 27 8.75 -11.49 -1.65
CA SER A 27 7.63 -12.07 -0.89
C SER A 27 6.80 -10.98 -0.22
N GLN A 28 7.44 -10.02 0.42
CA GLN A 28 6.75 -8.89 1.06
C GLN A 28 6.08 -7.97 0.04
N MET A 29 6.71 -7.76 -1.12
CA MET A 29 6.11 -6.98 -2.21
C MET A 29 4.85 -7.63 -2.75
N ALA A 30 4.88 -8.95 -2.94
CA ALA A 30 3.70 -9.70 -3.39
C ALA A 30 2.55 -9.55 -2.39
N ARG A 31 2.87 -9.62 -1.10
CA ARG A 31 1.88 -9.42 -0.03
C ARG A 31 1.29 -8.01 -0.08
N ALA A 32 2.13 -6.99 -0.23
CA ALA A 32 1.68 -5.61 -0.32
C ALA A 32 0.73 -5.40 -1.51
N LYS A 33 1.09 -5.94 -2.66
CA LYS A 33 0.24 -5.86 -3.86
C LYS A 33 -1.10 -6.56 -3.66
N SER A 34 -1.10 -7.72 -3.02
CA SER A 34 -2.34 -8.45 -2.72
C SER A 34 -3.24 -7.67 -1.78
N ILE A 35 -2.67 -7.02 -0.77
CA ILE A 35 -3.45 -6.19 0.16
C ILE A 35 -4.06 -4.99 -0.57
N LEU A 36 -3.30 -4.31 -1.43
CA LEU A 36 -3.83 -3.20 -2.21
C LEU A 36 -4.96 -3.64 -3.14
N ALA A 37 -4.83 -4.80 -3.78
CA ALA A 37 -5.88 -5.35 -4.62
C ALA A 37 -7.13 -5.66 -3.80
N ALA A 38 -6.97 -6.20 -2.59
CA ALA A 38 -8.09 -6.48 -1.69
C ALA A 38 -8.78 -5.18 -1.23
N LEU A 39 -8.01 -4.14 -0.93
CA LEU A 39 -8.57 -2.84 -0.57
C LEU A 39 -9.38 -2.24 -1.71
N GLU A 40 -8.86 -2.32 -2.93
CA GLU A 40 -9.57 -1.85 -4.11
C GLU A 40 -10.86 -2.63 -4.34
N ALA A 41 -10.80 -3.95 -4.26
CA ALA A 41 -11.95 -4.83 -4.46
C ALA A 41 -13.05 -4.61 -3.41
N GLY A 42 -12.68 -4.17 -2.22
CA GLY A 42 -13.62 -3.91 -1.14
C GLY A 42 -14.30 -2.54 -1.19
N LEU A 43 -13.98 -1.69 -2.16
CA LEU A 43 -14.60 -0.38 -2.27
C LEU A 43 -16.06 -0.49 -2.67
N ASP A 44 -16.91 0.27 -2.00
CA ASP A 44 -18.34 0.36 -2.29
C ASP A 44 -18.62 1.69 -2.97
N PHE A 45 -18.70 1.68 -4.30
CA PHE A 45 -18.90 2.89 -5.08
C PHE A 45 -20.30 3.46 -4.91
N ASP A 46 -21.28 2.62 -4.61
CA ASP A 46 -22.66 3.07 -4.42
C ASP A 46 -22.82 3.90 -3.14
N ARG A 47 -22.16 3.46 -2.06
CA ARG A 47 -22.21 4.15 -0.77
C ARG A 47 -21.11 5.18 -0.61
N GLY A 48 -19.91 4.86 -1.12
CA GLY A 48 -18.74 5.71 -0.97
C GLY A 48 -18.66 6.87 -1.95
N GLY A 49 -19.33 6.77 -3.11
CA GLY A 49 -19.36 7.84 -4.10
C GLY A 49 -17.98 8.37 -4.47
N THR A 50 -17.78 9.67 -4.32
CA THR A 50 -16.52 10.35 -4.67
C THR A 50 -15.34 9.82 -3.85
N LEU A 51 -15.54 9.49 -2.59
CA LEU A 51 -14.48 8.96 -1.74
C LEU A 51 -13.99 7.61 -2.26
N ALA A 52 -14.91 6.71 -2.64
CA ALA A 52 -14.52 5.41 -3.19
C ALA A 52 -13.75 5.57 -4.50
N THR A 53 -14.19 6.48 -5.37
CA THR A 53 -13.50 6.77 -6.62
C THR A 53 -12.09 7.30 -6.38
N THR A 54 -11.94 8.20 -5.42
CA THR A 54 -10.63 8.76 -5.05
C THR A 54 -9.71 7.69 -4.50
N LEU A 55 -10.20 6.85 -3.59
CA LEU A 55 -9.42 5.77 -3.02
C LEU A 55 -9.01 4.75 -4.08
N CYS A 56 -9.90 4.43 -5.00
CA CYS A 56 -9.59 3.52 -6.11
C CYS A 56 -8.40 4.04 -6.92
N GLY A 57 -8.39 5.33 -7.24
CA GLY A 57 -7.29 5.97 -7.95
C GLY A 57 -5.97 5.89 -7.17
N ILE A 58 -6.05 6.13 -5.87
CA ILE A 58 -4.87 6.07 -4.99
C ILE A 58 -4.31 4.64 -4.93
N TYR A 59 -5.16 3.64 -4.71
CA TYR A 59 -4.72 2.24 -4.64
C TYR A 59 -4.10 1.79 -5.96
N ARG A 60 -4.69 2.17 -7.09
CA ARG A 60 -4.14 1.84 -8.41
C ARG A 60 -2.80 2.51 -8.66
N ALA A 61 -2.66 3.77 -8.25
CA ALA A 61 -1.38 4.47 -8.37
C ALA A 61 -0.29 3.79 -7.55
N MET A 62 -0.61 3.38 -6.32
CA MET A 62 0.33 2.64 -5.47
C MET A 62 0.73 1.31 -6.10
N GLN A 63 -0.23 0.57 -6.65
CA GLN A 63 0.04 -0.71 -7.33
C GLN A 63 0.97 -0.51 -8.52
N ARG A 64 0.73 0.52 -9.33
CA ARG A 64 1.60 0.84 -10.47
C ARG A 64 3.01 1.18 -10.01
N GLN A 65 3.14 1.97 -8.95
CA GLN A 65 4.45 2.35 -8.43
C GLN A 65 5.23 1.13 -7.93
N LEU A 66 4.57 0.25 -7.20
CA LEU A 66 5.21 -0.99 -6.73
C LEU A 66 5.62 -1.90 -7.89
N ALA A 67 4.82 -1.94 -8.95
CA ALA A 67 5.14 -2.74 -10.13
C ALA A 67 6.28 -2.16 -10.96
N ASN A 68 6.34 -0.83 -11.07
CA ASN A 68 7.30 -0.15 -11.94
C ASN A 68 8.66 0.09 -11.27
N THR A 69 8.68 0.26 -9.94
CA THR A 69 9.91 0.57 -9.20
C THR A 69 10.07 -0.33 -7.98
N PRO A 70 10.07 -1.69 -8.17
CA PRO A 70 10.07 -2.61 -7.02
C PRO A 70 11.40 -2.63 -6.26
N ASN A 71 12.49 -2.16 -6.88
CA ASN A 71 13.82 -2.17 -6.27
C ASN A 71 14.24 -0.80 -5.74
N ASP A 72 13.42 0.21 -5.91
CA ASP A 72 13.74 1.58 -5.50
C ASP A 72 13.20 1.82 -4.08
N VAL A 73 14.12 1.76 -3.10
CA VAL A 73 13.76 1.94 -1.68
C VAL A 73 13.10 3.29 -1.43
N GLU A 74 13.56 4.33 -2.10
CA GLU A 74 12.97 5.67 -1.96
C GLU A 74 11.51 5.68 -2.39
N LYS A 75 11.19 5.04 -3.53
CA LYS A 75 9.82 4.92 -4.02
C LYS A 75 8.96 4.05 -3.12
N LEU A 76 9.52 2.97 -2.58
CA LEU A 76 8.83 2.14 -1.60
C LEU A 76 8.49 2.93 -0.34
N ASN A 77 9.40 3.78 0.12
CA ASN A 77 9.16 4.66 1.26
C ASN A 77 8.04 5.68 0.96
N GLU A 78 7.97 6.20 -0.26
CA GLU A 78 6.88 7.10 -0.67
C GLU A 78 5.52 6.41 -0.57
N VAL A 79 5.42 5.17 -1.05
CA VAL A 79 4.18 4.39 -0.95
C VAL A 79 3.84 4.15 0.52
N ARG A 80 4.82 3.75 1.33
CA ARG A 80 4.62 3.52 2.76
C ARG A 80 4.11 4.76 3.47
N SER A 81 4.69 5.92 3.17
CA SER A 81 4.24 7.20 3.74
C SER A 81 2.81 7.53 3.32
N GLY A 82 2.46 7.26 2.06
CA GLY A 82 1.10 7.44 1.57
C GLY A 82 0.09 6.58 2.32
N VAL A 83 0.45 5.32 2.58
CA VAL A 83 -0.42 4.42 3.35
C VAL A 83 -0.56 4.91 4.79
N ALA A 84 0.52 5.37 5.40
CA ALA A 84 0.47 5.91 6.76
C ALA A 84 -0.46 7.12 6.85
N ASN A 85 -0.40 8.00 5.85
CA ASN A 85 -1.27 9.16 5.78
C ASN A 85 -2.74 8.75 5.62
N LEU A 86 -3.02 7.76 4.80
CA LEU A 86 -4.38 7.23 4.65
C LEU A 86 -4.90 6.64 5.95
N ALA A 87 -4.08 5.85 6.63
CA ALA A 87 -4.46 5.23 7.91
C ALA A 87 -4.77 6.28 8.96
N GLU A 88 -3.97 7.34 9.04
CA GLU A 88 -4.17 8.42 9.99
C GLU A 88 -5.44 9.23 9.69
N SER A 89 -5.66 9.54 8.41
CA SER A 89 -6.87 10.23 7.97
C SER A 89 -8.12 9.42 8.28
N TRP A 90 -8.04 8.11 8.09
CA TRP A 90 -9.14 7.21 8.40
C TRP A 90 -9.45 7.18 9.90
N ARG A 91 -8.42 7.13 10.74
CA ARG A 91 -8.58 7.18 12.20
C ARG A 91 -9.26 8.48 12.65
N ALA A 92 -8.86 9.59 12.07
CA ALA A 92 -9.44 10.89 12.39
C ALA A 92 -10.93 10.95 12.02
N LEU A 93 -11.32 10.28 10.93
CA LEU A 93 -12.70 10.24 10.47
C LEU A 93 -13.62 9.43 11.39
N VAL A 94 -13.10 8.31 11.94
CA VAL A 94 -13.90 7.39 12.76
C VAL A 94 -13.75 7.61 14.25
N ALA A 95 -12.82 8.46 14.66
CA ALA A 95 -12.64 8.83 16.06
C ALA A 95 -13.71 9.87 16.50
#